data_eadbdf57cbec66c69f30cb9c27e0cc3b
#
_entry.id   eadbdf57cbec66c69f30cb9c27e0cc3b
#
_cell.length_a   1.000
_cell.length_b   1.000
_cell.length_c   1.000
_cell.angle_alpha   90.00
_cell.angle_beta   90.00
_cell.angle_gamma   90.00
#
_symmetry.space_group_name_H-M   'P 1'
#
loop_
_entity.id
_entity.type
_entity.pdbx_description
1 polymer ?
#
loop_
_entity_poly.entity_id
_entity_poly.type
_entity_poly.pdbx_seq_one_letter_code
_entity_poly.pdbx_strand_id
1 'polypeptide(L)'
;MIKMQVIGHLGKDCVVNTVNGKNVINFTVAHSEKYKDSQGVVQEKTIWVDCAYWTDRTAVAPYLQKGTQVYVEGQPEARSFQRNDGTPGSSLSLRVREVQLLGSKNDRNTGGGSSY
;
A
#
# COMPACT_ATOMS: atom_id res chain seq x y z
N MET A 1 -7.44 14.38 14.71
CA MET A 1 -7.52 13.33 13.69
C MET A 1 -6.17 13.15 13.04
N ILE A 2 -5.76 11.91 12.87
CA ILE A 2 -4.55 11.61 12.11
C ILE A 2 -4.95 10.88 10.85
N LYS A 3 -4.50 11.37 9.73
CA LYS A 3 -4.86 10.83 8.44
C LYS A 3 -3.61 10.73 7.58
N MET A 4 -3.46 9.60 6.92
CA MET A 4 -2.32 9.38 6.04
C MET A 4 -2.80 9.03 4.65
N GLN A 5 -2.11 9.56 3.67
CA GLN A 5 -2.39 9.31 2.25
C GLN A 5 -1.13 8.77 1.61
N VAL A 6 -1.28 7.73 0.82
CA VAL A 6 -0.14 7.09 0.16
C VAL A 6 -0.49 6.78 -1.27
N ILE A 7 0.42 7.09 -2.17
CA ILE A 7 0.37 6.66 -3.55
C ILE A 7 1.55 5.74 -3.78
N GLY A 8 1.29 4.55 -4.26
CA GLY A 8 2.34 3.59 -4.51
C GLY A 8 1.82 2.39 -5.28
N HIS A 9 2.64 1.36 -5.33
CA HIS A 9 2.31 0.15 -6.09
C HIS A 9 2.20 -1.03 -5.14
N LEU A 10 1.28 -1.93 -5.42
CA LEU A 10 1.17 -3.14 -4.62
C LEU A 10 2.39 -4.02 -4.83
N GLY A 11 2.94 -4.52 -3.73
CA GLY A 11 4.09 -5.41 -3.79
C GLY A 11 3.72 -6.85 -4.07
N LYS A 12 2.46 -7.20 -3.86
CA LYS A 12 1.94 -8.53 -4.15
C LYS A 12 0.43 -8.43 -4.24
N ASP A 13 -0.21 -9.51 -4.69
CA ASP A 13 -1.66 -9.54 -4.77
C ASP A 13 -2.27 -9.41 -3.38
N CYS A 14 -3.43 -8.80 -3.30
CA CYS A 14 -4.12 -8.68 -2.03
C CYS A 14 -4.62 -10.04 -1.54
N VAL A 15 -4.92 -10.10 -0.25
CA VAL A 15 -5.50 -11.29 0.36
C VAL A 15 -6.78 -10.86 1.06
N VAL A 16 -7.87 -11.55 0.79
CA VAL A 16 -9.15 -11.28 1.43
C VAL A 16 -9.34 -12.29 2.54
N ASN A 17 -9.60 -11.79 3.74
CA ASN A 17 -9.88 -12.63 4.91
C ASN A 17 -11.21 -12.24 5.50
N THR A 18 -11.82 -13.19 6.21
CA THR A 18 -13.05 -12.93 6.96
C THR A 18 -12.74 -13.13 8.43
N VAL A 19 -12.99 -12.09 9.20
CA VAL A 19 -12.75 -12.10 10.65
C VAL A 19 -14.04 -11.69 11.33
N ASN A 20 -14.56 -12.58 12.17
CA ASN A 20 -15.80 -12.32 12.91
C ASN A 20 -16.95 -11.87 12.00
N GLY A 21 -17.07 -12.49 10.84
CA GLY A 21 -18.14 -12.15 9.91
C GLY A 21 -17.89 -10.93 9.07
N LYS A 22 -16.76 -10.28 9.23
CA LYS A 22 -16.41 -9.08 8.44
C LYS A 22 -15.27 -9.39 7.50
N ASN A 23 -15.34 -8.81 6.33
CA ASN A 23 -14.29 -8.98 5.33
C ASN A 23 -13.23 -7.92 5.49
N VAL A 24 -11.98 -8.33 5.34
CA VAL A 24 -10.87 -7.40 5.29
C VAL A 24 -9.99 -7.75 4.10
N ILE A 25 -9.64 -6.74 3.33
CA ILE A 25 -8.71 -6.88 2.23
C ILE A 25 -7.35 -6.39 2.70
N ASN A 26 -6.39 -7.30 2.73
CA ASN A 26 -5.03 -6.99 3.16
C ASN A 26 -4.12 -6.88 1.96
N PHE A 27 -3.35 -5.81 1.91
CA PHE A 27 -2.39 -5.62 0.84
C PHE A 27 -1.26 -4.72 1.32
N THR A 28 -0.16 -4.72 0.59
CA THR A 28 1.02 -3.95 0.94
C THR A 28 1.31 -2.99 -0.20
N VAL A 29 1.51 -1.73 0.14
CA VAL A 29 1.80 -0.68 -0.82
C VAL A 29 3.24 -0.23 -0.63
N ALA A 30 3.97 -0.16 -1.72
CA ALA A 30 5.34 0.31 -1.73
C ALA A 30 5.41 1.69 -2.37
N HIS A 31 6.00 2.63 -1.67
CA HIS A 31 6.28 3.96 -2.20
C HIS A 31 7.79 4.13 -2.29
N SER A 32 8.28 4.46 -3.47
CA SER A 32 9.70 4.65 -3.70
C SER A 32 10.00 6.09 -4.03
N GLU A 33 11.07 6.61 -3.44
CA GLU A 33 11.55 7.95 -3.69
C GLU A 33 13.02 7.88 -4.05
N LYS A 34 13.45 8.78 -4.93
CA LYS A 34 14.85 8.95 -5.24
C LYS A 34 15.31 10.29 -4.70
N TYR A 35 16.49 10.30 -4.12
CA TYR A 35 17.06 11.52 -3.62
C TYR A 35 18.57 11.50 -3.82
N LYS A 36 19.20 12.66 -3.77
CA LYS A 36 20.66 12.75 -3.83
C LYS A 36 21.20 12.93 -2.43
N ASP A 37 22.22 12.15 -2.11
CA ASP A 37 22.86 12.30 -0.83
C ASP A 37 23.84 13.48 -0.87
N SER A 38 24.58 13.67 0.23
CA SER A 38 25.48 14.81 0.35
C SER A 38 26.65 14.75 -0.63
N GLN A 39 26.86 13.60 -1.24
CA GLN A 39 27.94 13.42 -2.22
C GLN A 39 27.43 13.45 -3.65
N GLY A 40 26.16 13.78 -3.84
CA GLY A 40 25.57 13.85 -5.16
C GLY A 40 25.18 12.51 -5.76
N VAL A 41 25.29 11.44 -5.01
CA VAL A 41 24.92 10.10 -5.48
C VAL A 41 23.43 9.91 -5.33
N VAL A 42 22.78 9.39 -6.37
CA VAL A 42 21.34 9.12 -6.34
C VAL A 42 21.09 7.89 -5.48
N GLN A 43 20.23 8.05 -4.49
CA GLN A 43 19.81 6.96 -3.62
C GLN A 43 18.34 6.72 -3.80
N GLU A 44 17.90 5.50 -3.54
CA GLU A 44 16.49 5.14 -3.58
C GLU A 44 16.04 4.67 -2.21
N LYS A 45 14.89 5.16 -1.79
CA LYS A 45 14.30 4.76 -0.51
C LYS A 45 12.90 4.23 -0.79
N THR A 46 12.60 3.04 -0.27
CA THR A 46 11.28 2.44 -0.42
C THR A 46 10.63 2.32 0.95
N ILE A 47 9.41 2.80 1.04
CA ILE A 47 8.61 2.70 2.25
C ILE A 47 7.48 1.72 1.98
N TRP A 48 7.35 0.72 2.84
CA TRP A 48 6.32 -0.30 2.74
C TRP A 48 5.23 -0.02 3.77
N VAL A 49 3.99 0.00 3.32
CA VAL A 49 2.85 0.24 4.18
C VAL A 49 1.91 -0.95 4.11
N ASP A 50 1.65 -1.55 5.27
CA ASP A 50 0.70 -2.66 5.35
C ASP A 50 -0.70 -2.08 5.47
N CYS A 51 -1.57 -2.43 4.53
CA CYS A 51 -2.90 -1.87 4.45
C CYS A 51 -3.96 -2.90 4.78
N ALA A 52 -4.95 -2.49 5.55
CA ALA A 52 -6.11 -3.31 5.87
C ALA A 52 -7.35 -2.51 5.55
N TYR A 53 -8.12 -3.00 4.61
CA TYR A 53 -9.36 -2.34 4.16
C TYR A 53 -10.54 -3.20 4.58
N TRP A 54 -11.22 -2.77 5.63
CA TRP A 54 -12.39 -3.45 6.15
C TRP A 54 -13.61 -3.00 5.38
N THR A 55 -14.16 -3.89 4.56
CA THR A 55 -15.28 -3.53 3.72
C THR A 55 -16.07 -4.78 3.34
N ASP A 56 -17.36 -4.61 3.18
CA ASP A 56 -18.20 -5.65 2.61
C ASP A 56 -18.12 -5.66 1.09
N ARG A 57 -17.52 -4.62 0.53
CA ARG A 57 -17.41 -4.50 -0.93
C ARG A 57 -16.10 -5.10 -1.38
N THR A 58 -16.10 -6.39 -1.64
CA THR A 58 -14.89 -7.07 -2.06
C THR A 58 -14.69 -7.05 -3.57
N ALA A 59 -15.54 -6.34 -4.29
CA ALA A 59 -15.45 -6.29 -5.75
C ALA A 59 -14.14 -5.65 -6.24
N VAL A 60 -13.49 -4.84 -5.40
CA VAL A 60 -12.23 -4.22 -5.77
C VAL A 60 -11.06 -5.20 -5.65
N ALA A 61 -11.23 -6.28 -4.88
CA ALA A 61 -10.12 -7.19 -4.60
C ALA A 61 -9.46 -7.76 -5.85
N PRO A 62 -10.20 -8.18 -6.88
CA PRO A 62 -9.54 -8.72 -8.08
C PRO A 62 -8.64 -7.71 -8.79
N TYR A 63 -8.81 -6.44 -8.53
CA TYR A 63 -8.01 -5.39 -9.16
C TYR A 63 -6.77 -5.02 -8.33
N LEU A 64 -6.70 -5.49 -7.09
CA LEU A 64 -5.58 -5.19 -6.21
C LEU A 64 -4.50 -6.26 -6.39
N GLN A 65 -3.82 -6.18 -7.50
CA GLN A 65 -2.81 -7.14 -7.91
C GLN A 65 -1.43 -6.53 -7.83
N LYS A 66 -0.43 -7.39 -7.78
CA LYS A 66 0.95 -6.94 -7.77
C LYS A 66 1.21 -5.99 -8.93
N GLY A 67 1.82 -4.85 -8.61
CA GLY A 67 2.18 -3.85 -9.61
C GLY A 67 1.12 -2.81 -9.88
N THR A 68 -0.07 -2.97 -9.35
CA THR A 68 -1.12 -1.98 -9.53
C THR A 68 -0.81 -0.72 -8.71
N GLN A 69 -0.95 0.43 -9.33
CA GLN A 69 -0.77 1.69 -8.63
C GLN A 69 -2.07 2.09 -7.97
N VAL A 70 -1.98 2.47 -6.72
CA VAL A 70 -3.17 2.83 -5.94
C VAL A 70 -2.91 4.09 -5.13
N TYR A 71 -3.98 4.77 -4.83
CA TYR A 71 -4.04 5.78 -3.81
C TYR A 71 -4.83 5.21 -2.64
N VAL A 72 -4.26 5.27 -1.45
CA VAL A 72 -4.94 4.80 -0.25
C VAL A 72 -4.92 5.90 0.79
N GLU A 73 -5.97 5.96 1.55
CA GLU A 73 -6.14 6.98 2.58
C GLU A 73 -6.76 6.34 3.81
N GLY A 74 -6.28 6.70 4.97
CA GLY A 74 -6.85 6.18 6.19
C GLY A 74 -6.07 6.62 7.41
N GLN A 75 -6.21 5.83 8.46
CA GLN A 75 -5.57 6.14 9.73
C GLN A 75 -4.29 5.33 9.86
N PRO A 76 -3.15 5.99 10.08
CA PRO A 76 -1.89 5.27 10.23
C PRO A 76 -1.78 4.65 11.62
N GLU A 77 -1.05 3.55 11.68
CA GLU A 77 -0.77 2.86 12.92
C GLU A 77 0.66 2.35 12.89
N ALA A 78 1.43 2.75 13.87
CA ALA A 78 2.79 2.26 14.00
C ALA A 78 2.76 1.04 14.91
N ARG A 79 3.46 0.00 14.50
CA ARG A 79 3.56 -1.23 15.28
C ARG A 79 5.02 -1.54 15.54
N SER A 80 5.31 -1.93 16.76
CA SER A 80 6.62 -2.46 17.08
C SER A 80 6.49 -3.93 17.38
N PHE A 81 7.51 -4.68 17.07
CA PHE A 81 7.52 -6.11 17.27
C PHE A 81 8.95 -6.57 17.47
N GLN A 82 9.10 -7.81 17.89
CA GLN A 82 10.40 -8.41 18.08
C GLN A 82 10.62 -9.46 17.01
N ARG A 83 11.75 -9.35 16.31
CA ARG A 83 12.07 -10.32 15.27
C ARG A 83 12.50 -11.64 15.89
N ASN A 84 12.57 -12.66 15.05
CA ASN A 84 12.95 -14.01 15.52
C ASN A 84 14.33 -14.03 16.12
N ASP A 85 15.20 -13.15 15.71
CA ASP A 85 16.56 -13.08 16.27
C ASP A 85 16.64 -12.18 17.52
N GLY A 86 15.52 -11.71 18.02
CA GLY A 86 15.46 -10.90 19.21
C GLY A 86 15.63 -9.41 19.00
N THR A 87 15.91 -8.97 17.77
CA THR A 87 16.06 -7.53 17.52
C THR A 87 14.69 -6.87 17.37
N PRO A 88 14.58 -5.59 17.75
CA PRO A 88 13.32 -4.88 17.57
C PRO A 88 13.07 -4.55 16.13
N GLY A 89 11.80 -4.54 15.76
CA GLY A 89 11.39 -4.13 14.43
C GLY A 89 10.17 -3.25 14.53
N SER A 90 9.85 -2.59 13.43
CA SER A 90 8.67 -1.77 13.36
C SER A 90 8.06 -1.86 11.98
N SER A 91 6.76 -1.64 11.90
CA SER A 91 6.07 -1.58 10.64
C SER A 91 5.07 -0.45 10.67
N LEU A 92 4.79 0.07 9.49
CA LEU A 92 3.80 1.12 9.32
C LEU A 92 2.57 0.48 8.72
N SER A 93 1.44 0.62 9.41
CA SER A 93 0.18 0.06 8.98
C SER A 93 -0.83 1.16 8.74
N LEU A 94 -1.75 0.91 7.84
CA LEU A 94 -2.79 1.87 7.49
C LEU A 94 -4.14 1.18 7.55
N ARG A 95 -5.03 1.71 8.36
CA ARG A 95 -6.42 1.27 8.34
C ARG A 95 -7.12 2.07 7.26
N VAL A 96 -7.32 1.44 6.13
CA VAL A 96 -7.75 2.13 4.91
C VAL A 96 -9.23 2.49 4.99
N ARG A 97 -9.53 3.71 4.60
CA ARG A 97 -10.90 4.17 4.47
C ARG A 97 -11.28 4.33 3.00
N GLU A 98 -10.33 4.66 2.17
CA GLU A 98 -10.58 4.90 0.76
C GLU A 98 -9.44 4.34 -0.07
N VAL A 99 -9.81 3.66 -1.16
CA VAL A 99 -8.87 3.13 -2.13
C VAL A 99 -9.29 3.61 -3.50
N GLN A 100 -8.33 4.12 -4.26
CA GLN A 100 -8.56 4.46 -5.66
C GLN A 100 -7.51 3.75 -6.50
N LEU A 101 -7.98 3.10 -7.55
CA LEU A 101 -7.09 2.46 -8.50
C LEU A 101 -6.60 3.50 -9.49
N LEU A 102 -5.30 3.69 -9.54
CA LEU A 102 -4.70 4.69 -10.42
C LEU A 102 -4.20 4.11 -11.72
N GLY A 103 -4.02 2.79 -11.76
CA GLY A 103 -3.59 2.13 -12.97
C GLY A 103 -2.87 0.84 -12.68
N SER A 104 -2.98 -0.08 -13.59
CA SER A 104 -2.22 -1.32 -13.52
C SER A 104 -1.15 -1.27 -14.59
N LYS A 105 -0.26 -2.22 -14.55
CA LYS A 105 0.75 -2.30 -15.59
C LYS A 105 0.15 -2.57 -16.96
N ASN A 106 -1.11 -2.99 -17.00
CA ASN A 106 -1.80 -3.23 -18.26
C ASN A 106 -2.55 -2.02 -18.78
N ASP A 107 -2.70 -0.99 -17.96
CA ASP A 107 -3.49 0.17 -18.34
C ASP A 107 -2.71 1.23 -19.08
N ARG A 108 -1.43 1.13 -19.10
CA ARG A 108 -0.63 2.20 -19.69
C ARG A 108 -0.86 2.37 -21.16
N ASN A 109 -1.46 1.37 -21.81
CA ASN A 109 -1.76 1.47 -23.22
C ASN A 109 -3.10 2.08 -23.49
N THR A 110 -3.85 2.35 -22.52
CA THR A 110 -5.15 2.88 -22.73
C THR A 110 -5.07 4.35 -22.81
N GLY A 111 -4.33 4.76 -23.63
CA GLY A 111 -4.37 6.07 -23.80
C GLY A 111 -4.16 6.81 -22.67
N GLY A 112 -3.33 6.97 -22.38
CA GLY A 112 -3.09 7.74 -21.48
C GLY A 112 -3.99 8.37 -20.70
N GLY A 113 -4.88 8.27 -21.00
CA GLY A 113 -5.72 8.96 -20.25
C GLY A 113 -5.52 8.87 -18.87
N SER A 114 -5.16 8.55 -18.54
CA SER A 114 -5.27 8.51 -17.45
C SER A 114 -5.02 9.13 -16.55
N SER A 115 -4.92 9.55 -16.28
CA SER A 115 -4.78 10.01 -15.46
C SER A 115 -5.17 10.46 -14.64
N TYR A 116 -5.19 10.84 -14.17
CA TYR A 116 -5.63 11.41 -13.36
C TYR A 116 -4.95 11.92 -12.81
#